data_6c9722c3e5c046ba3f1425b0e5256cbd
#
_entry.id   6c9722c3e5c046ba3f1425b0e5256cbd
#
_cell.length_a   1.000
_cell.length_b   1.000
_cell.length_c   1.000
_cell.angle_alpha   90.00
_cell.angle_beta   90.00
_cell.angle_gamma   90.00
#
_symmetry.space_group_name_H-M   'P 1'
#
loop_
_entity.id
_entity.type
_entity.pdbx_description
1 polymer ?
#
loop_
_entity_poly.entity_id
_entity_poly.type
_entity_poly.pdbx_seq_one_letter_code
_entity_poly.pdbx_strand_id
1 'polypeptide(L)' 'MNVNEILKAIKDDKGCSYAYLAEKTGKKNLTNISEMFRKKSINLNSLIMLLDAMEYEIVIQPKKGLKGETYKLDEVVKK' A
#
# COMPACT_ATOMS: atom_id res chain seq x y z
N MET A 1 -8.79 11.15 3.77
CA MET A 1 -8.21 10.69 2.49
C MET A 1 -8.58 9.24 2.24
N ASN A 2 -8.85 8.88 1.01
CA ASN A 2 -9.07 7.48 0.66
C ASN A 2 -7.73 6.79 0.37
N VAL A 3 -7.77 5.47 0.20
CA VAL A 3 -6.56 4.67 -0.02
C VAL A 3 -5.76 5.14 -1.25
N ASN A 4 -6.46 5.45 -2.34
CA ASN A 4 -5.80 5.86 -3.57
C ASN A 4 -5.06 7.20 -3.41
N GLU A 5 -5.68 8.13 -2.69
CA GLU A 5 -5.04 9.42 -2.40
C GLU A 5 -3.81 9.25 -1.53
N ILE A 6 -3.89 8.38 -0.52
CA ILE A 6 -2.76 8.08 0.36
C ILE A 6 -1.62 7.44 -0.42
N LEU A 7 -1.92 6.44 -1.25
CA LEU A 7 -0.91 5.77 -2.06
C LEU A 7 -0.20 6.75 -2.99
N LYS A 8 -0.98 7.61 -3.64
CA LYS A 8 -0.42 8.60 -4.56
C LYS A 8 0.45 9.61 -3.82
N ALA A 9 0.01 10.05 -2.65
CA ALA A 9 0.78 10.99 -1.83
C ALA A 9 2.12 10.37 -1.40
N ILE A 10 2.11 9.11 -0.97
CA ILE A 10 3.33 8.40 -0.58
C ILE A 10 4.26 8.24 -1.77
N LYS A 11 3.72 7.84 -2.92
CA LYS A 11 4.49 7.65 -4.13
C LYS A 11 5.21 8.95 -4.53
N ASP A 12 4.48 10.05 -4.50
CA ASP A 12 5.04 11.36 -4.86
C ASP A 12 6.09 11.81 -3.83
N ASP A 13 5.82 11.59 -2.56
CA ASP A 13 6.74 11.95 -1.47
C ASP A 13 8.04 11.16 -1.57
N LYS A 14 7.97 9.88 -1.90
CA LYS A 14 9.15 9.02 -2.05
C LYS A 14 9.82 9.18 -3.41
N GLY A 15 9.19 9.84 -4.36
CA GLY A 15 9.71 9.96 -5.70
C GLY A 15 9.75 8.64 -6.47
N CYS A 16 8.86 7.71 -6.13
CA CYS A 16 8.81 6.41 -6.80
C CYS A 16 8.12 6.50 -8.15
N SER A 17 8.65 5.78 -9.14
CA SER A 17 7.99 5.63 -10.43
C SER A 17 7.19 4.33 -10.45
N TYR A 18 6.27 4.22 -11.40
CA TYR A 18 5.55 2.96 -11.60
C TYR A 18 6.52 1.83 -11.96
N ALA A 19 7.57 2.14 -12.73
CA ALA A 19 8.59 1.16 -13.08
C ALA A 19 9.31 0.62 -11.84
N TYR A 20 9.66 1.52 -10.92
CA TYR A 20 10.29 1.13 -9.67
C TYR A 20 9.37 0.21 -8.85
N LEU A 21 8.09 0.56 -8.75
CA LEU A 21 7.13 -0.24 -8.00
C LEU A 21 6.88 -1.59 -8.66
N ALA A 22 6.85 -1.63 -9.99
CA ALA A 22 6.70 -2.89 -10.72
C ALA A 22 7.86 -3.82 -10.42
N GLU A 23 9.08 -3.31 -10.42
CA GLU A 23 10.27 -4.08 -10.11
C GLU A 23 10.26 -4.60 -8.68
N LYS A 24 9.95 -3.73 -7.71
CA LYS A 24 9.96 -4.10 -6.30
C LYS A 24 8.87 -5.09 -5.92
N THR A 25 7.71 -5.03 -6.56
CA THR A 25 6.60 -5.94 -6.28
C THR A 25 6.64 -7.21 -7.12
N GLY A 26 7.57 -7.30 -8.07
CA GLY A 26 7.65 -8.44 -8.98
C GLY A 26 6.60 -8.43 -10.08
N LYS A 27 5.86 -7.33 -10.24
CA LYS A 27 4.85 -7.17 -11.29
C LYS A 27 5.56 -6.64 -12.54
N LYS A 28 5.52 -7.41 -13.62
CA LYS A 28 6.20 -7.03 -14.86
C LYS A 28 5.44 -6.00 -15.69
N ASN A 29 4.16 -5.85 -15.43
CA ASN A 29 3.30 -4.99 -16.24
C ASN A 29 3.03 -3.66 -15.52
N LEU A 30 3.52 -2.57 -16.11
CA LEU A 30 3.31 -1.22 -15.57
C LEU A 30 1.84 -0.84 -15.50
N THR A 31 1.03 -1.34 -16.43
CA THR A 31 -0.41 -1.07 -16.46
C THR A 31 -1.08 -1.58 -15.19
N ASN A 32 -0.66 -2.77 -14.70
CA ASN A 32 -1.20 -3.32 -13.46
C ASN A 32 -0.90 -2.40 -12.27
N ILE A 33 0.31 -1.86 -12.21
CA ILE A 33 0.69 -0.95 -11.14
C ILE A 33 -0.13 0.35 -11.20
N SER A 34 -0.22 0.96 -12.38
CA SER A 34 -0.98 2.20 -12.54
C SER A 34 -2.47 2.01 -12.22
N GLU A 35 -3.03 0.85 -12.57
CA GLU A 35 -4.42 0.53 -12.27
C GLU A 35 -4.65 0.41 -10.77
N MET A 36 -3.70 -0.13 -10.02
CA MET A 36 -3.81 -0.21 -8.57
C MET A 36 -3.97 1.16 -7.93
N PHE A 37 -3.35 2.19 -8.52
CA PHE A 37 -3.47 3.56 -8.03
C PHE A 37 -4.77 4.24 -8.45
N ARG A 38 -5.44 3.73 -9.49
CA ARG A 38 -6.67 4.33 -10.01
C ARG A 38 -7.95 3.62 -9.59
N LYS A 39 -7.87 2.35 -9.21
CA LYS A 39 -9.06 1.58 -8.82
C LYS A 39 -9.69 2.15 -7.55
N LYS A 40 -11.01 2.17 -7.51
CA LYS A 40 -11.74 2.65 -6.34
C LYS A 40 -11.53 1.77 -5.12
N SER A 41 -11.29 0.48 -5.32
CA SER A 41 -10.94 -0.41 -4.22
C SER A 41 -9.74 -1.24 -4.63
N ILE A 42 -8.76 -1.28 -3.76
CA ILE A 42 -7.57 -2.07 -3.95
C ILE A 42 -7.65 -3.27 -3.02
N ASN A 43 -7.20 -4.42 -3.52
CA ASN A 43 -7.16 -5.62 -2.70
C ASN A 43 -6.10 -5.44 -1.61
N LEU A 44 -6.38 -5.98 -0.43
CA LEU A 44 -5.51 -5.80 0.74
C LEU A 44 -4.09 -6.30 0.50
N ASN A 45 -3.94 -7.46 -0.14
CA ASN A 45 -2.62 -8.00 -0.42
C ASN A 45 -1.82 -7.08 -1.34
N SER A 46 -2.48 -6.52 -2.35
CA SER A 46 -1.84 -5.56 -3.26
C SER A 46 -1.44 -4.29 -2.51
N LEU A 47 -2.28 -3.83 -1.59
CA LEU A 47 -1.99 -2.66 -0.78
C LEU A 47 -0.75 -2.89 0.09
N ILE A 48 -0.67 -4.05 0.75
CA ILE A 48 0.48 -4.41 1.56
C ILE A 48 1.75 -4.44 0.71
N MET A 49 1.68 -5.05 -0.48
CA MET A 49 2.81 -5.14 -1.39
C MET A 49 3.32 -3.77 -1.83
N LEU A 50 2.40 -2.89 -2.21
CA LEU A 50 2.77 -1.54 -2.65
C LEU A 50 3.40 -0.72 -1.51
N LEU A 51 2.80 -0.77 -0.33
CA LEU A 51 3.30 -0.03 0.82
C LEU A 51 4.67 -0.56 1.25
N ASP A 52 4.84 -1.88 1.25
CA ASP A 52 6.14 -2.48 1.58
C ASP A 52 7.22 -2.03 0.59
N ALA A 53 6.88 -1.97 -0.70
CA ALA A 53 7.80 -1.50 -1.73
C ALA A 53 8.20 -0.04 -1.53
N MET A 54 7.34 0.74 -0.92
CA MET A 54 7.60 2.16 -0.61
C MET A 54 8.11 2.37 0.83
N GLU A 55 8.39 1.27 1.54
CA GLU A 55 8.90 1.28 2.91
C GLU A 55 7.91 1.88 3.93
N TYR A 56 6.62 1.64 3.69
CA TYR A 56 5.56 2.01 4.61
C TYR A 56 4.88 0.75 5.15
N GLU A 57 4.20 0.88 6.26
CA GLU A 57 3.49 -0.23 6.89
C GLU A 57 2.06 0.16 7.23
N ILE A 58 1.21 -0.84 7.41
CA ILE A 58 -0.17 -0.64 7.85
C ILE A 58 -0.24 -0.96 9.34
N VAL A 59 -0.77 -0.02 10.10
CA VAL A 59 -0.94 -0.19 11.54
C VAL A 59 -2.41 -0.07 11.87
N ILE A 60 -2.90 -1.00 12.66
CA ILE A 60 -4.28 -0.99 13.16
C ILE A 60 -4.20 -0.62 14.63
N GLN A 61 -4.85 0.47 14.99
CA GLN A 61 -4.79 1.00 16.35
C GLN A 61 -6.17 1.47 16.79
N PRO A 62 -6.44 1.48 18.09
CA PRO A 62 -7.70 2.03 18.59
C PRO A 62 -7.82 3.50 18.22
N LYS A 63 -9.05 3.96 18.05
CA LYS A 63 -9.27 5.38 17.82
C LYS A 63 -8.77 6.19 19.01
N LYS A 64 -8.38 7.42 18.75
CA LYS A 64 -7.85 8.33 19.76
C LYS A 64 -8.74 8.38 20.99
N GLY A 65 -8.16 8.19 22.15
CA GLY A 65 -8.87 8.18 23.42
C GLY A 65 -9.44 6.85 23.86
N LEU A 66 -9.33 5.82 23.00
CA LEU A 66 -9.80 4.47 23.35
C LEU A 66 -8.61 3.58 23.71
N LYS A 67 -8.84 2.64 24.60
CA LYS A 67 -7.80 1.69 25.00
C LYS A 67 -7.80 0.49 24.08
N GLY A 68 -6.62 -0.05 23.85
CA GLY A 68 -6.43 -1.23 23.02
C GLY A 68 -5.00 -1.33 22.57
N GLU A 69 -4.67 -2.46 21.96
CA GLU A 69 -3.32 -2.69 21.45
C GLU A 69 -3.22 -2.25 20.00
N THR A 70 -1.98 -1.97 19.57
CA THR A 70 -1.65 -1.65 18.20
C THR A 70 -1.13 -2.89 17.52
N TYR A 71 -1.62 -3.15 16.32
CA TYR A 71 -1.23 -4.31 15.53
C TYR A 71 -0.65 -3.85 14.19
N LYS A 72 0.38 -4.54 13.76
CA LYS A 72 1.02 -4.26 12.48
C LYS A 72 0.57 -5.29 11.46
N LEU A 73 0.07 -4.83 10.34
CA LEU A 73 -0.40 -5.69 9.26
C LEU A 73 0.67 -5.75 8.18
N ASP A 74 1.54 -6.75 8.25
CA ASP A 74 2.69 -6.88 7.35
C ASP A 74 2.77 -8.20 6.60
N GLU A 75 1.83 -9.11 6.86
CA GLU A 75 1.84 -10.41 6.19
C GLU A 75 0.64 -10.56 5.25
N VAL A 76 0.93 -11.14 4.10
CA VAL A 76 -0.10 -11.48 3.10
C VAL A 76 -0.74 -12.79 3.49
N VAL A 77 -2.07 -12.85 3.44
CA VAL A 77 -2.79 -14.10 3.70
C VAL A 77 -2.51 -15.06 2.56
N LYS A 78 -1.95 -16.19 2.88
CA LYS A 78 -1.69 -17.26 1.91
C LYS A 78 -2.79 -18.30 2.00
N LYS A 79 -3.31 -18.65 0.87
CA LYS A 79 -4.29 -19.73 0.79
C LYS A 79 -3.60 -21.05 0.51
#